data_d6d710c36b6026e8e05124424c4338ac
#
_entry.id   d6d710c36b6026e8e05124424c4338ac
#
_cell.length_a   1.000
_cell.length_b   1.000
_cell.length_c   1.000
_cell.angle_alpha   90.00
_cell.angle_beta   90.00
_cell.angle_gamma   90.00
#
_symmetry.space_group_name_H-M   'P 1'
#
loop_
_entity.id
_entity.type
_entity.pdbx_description
1 polymer ?
#
loop_
_entity_poly.entity_id
_entity_poly.type
_entity_poly.pdbx_seq_one_letter_code
_entity_poly.pdbx_strand_id
1 'polypeptide(L)'
;YCTEYPFQRLPFIFMNAVGTHSDVQNMIHEGGHAFHVFESAELPFSSQRDVGMEFAEVASMAMELLASPYLTVDNGGFYTDKESSRARIEHLEKIIMFWPYMAVVDAFQHWAYTNPDKALNPDNCDSEWSDLWKRFQMSEHIDYSDCDDIISTGWHNKLHIYHVPFYYVEYGMAQLGSIQIWGNSLRDRKKAIQDYRAALSLGGNATLPELYEAAGAKFSFDDETLLNAANLIEEQISDLS
;
A
#
# COMPACT_ATOMS: atom_id res chain seq x y z
N TYR A 1 1.39 -12.32 6.52
CA TYR A 1 1.75 -11.27 7.49
C TYR A 1 3.16 -11.44 8.02
N CYS A 2 3.78 -10.35 8.45
CA CYS A 2 5.02 -10.34 9.22
C CYS A 2 4.73 -9.93 10.67
N THR A 3 5.45 -10.52 11.61
CA THR A 3 5.42 -10.15 13.03
C THR A 3 6.84 -10.17 13.61
N GLU A 4 7.01 -9.60 14.78
CA GLU A 4 8.30 -9.56 15.50
C GLU A 4 8.29 -10.52 16.68
N TYR A 5 9.42 -11.20 16.92
CA TYR A 5 9.75 -11.77 18.21
C TYR A 5 10.42 -10.69 19.07
N PRO A 6 9.70 -10.03 20.01
CA PRO A 6 10.17 -8.78 20.63
C PRO A 6 11.46 -8.93 21.44
N PHE A 7 11.69 -10.10 22.04
CA PHE A 7 12.89 -10.36 22.83
C PHE A 7 14.12 -10.68 21.98
N GLN A 8 13.90 -11.40 20.87
CA GLN A 8 14.97 -11.78 19.94
C GLN A 8 15.25 -10.66 18.91
N ARG A 9 14.31 -9.73 18.75
CA ARG A 9 14.37 -8.66 17.71
C ARG A 9 14.53 -9.24 16.30
N LEU A 10 13.78 -10.31 16.05
CA LEU A 10 13.78 -11.02 14.78
C LEU A 10 12.39 -11.01 14.16
N PRO A 11 12.27 -10.76 12.85
CA PRO A 11 11.00 -10.89 12.16
C PRO A 11 10.62 -12.35 11.96
N PHE A 12 9.33 -12.59 11.81
CA PHE A 12 8.76 -13.87 11.43
C PHE A 12 7.68 -13.63 10.37
N ILE A 13 7.88 -14.21 9.18
CA ILE A 13 6.92 -14.15 8.07
C ILE A 13 6.12 -15.44 8.02
N PHE A 14 4.79 -15.32 8.01
CA PHE A 14 3.87 -16.43 7.79
C PHE A 14 3.06 -16.21 6.53
N MET A 15 3.15 -17.18 5.60
CA MET A 15 2.46 -17.14 4.31
C MET A 15 1.80 -18.48 4.00
N ASN A 16 0.68 -18.43 3.28
CA ASN A 16 0.05 -19.58 2.67
C ASN A 16 0.27 -19.54 1.15
N ALA A 17 1.53 -19.72 0.74
CA ALA A 17 1.94 -19.64 -0.66
C ALA A 17 1.44 -20.85 -1.46
N VAL A 18 0.98 -20.61 -2.69
CA VAL A 18 0.46 -21.62 -3.62
C VAL A 18 1.23 -21.65 -4.96
N GLY A 19 2.32 -20.88 -5.08
CA GLY A 19 3.22 -20.87 -6.23
C GLY A 19 2.79 -19.90 -7.34
N THR A 20 2.13 -18.80 -7.00
CA THR A 20 1.72 -17.76 -7.94
C THR A 20 2.63 -16.54 -7.89
N HIS A 21 2.52 -15.65 -8.91
CA HIS A 21 3.20 -14.36 -8.88
C HIS A 21 2.81 -13.51 -7.66
N SER A 22 1.56 -13.59 -7.21
CA SER A 22 1.10 -12.89 -6.02
C SER A 22 1.87 -13.30 -4.75
N ASP A 23 2.33 -14.56 -4.67
CA ASP A 23 3.15 -15.00 -3.54
C ASP A 23 4.53 -14.33 -3.52
N VAL A 24 5.10 -14.04 -4.70
CA VAL A 24 6.37 -13.29 -4.81
C VAL A 24 6.17 -11.87 -4.32
N GLN A 25 5.11 -11.18 -4.76
CA GLN A 25 4.80 -9.83 -4.31
C GLN A 25 4.54 -9.78 -2.81
N ASN A 26 3.73 -10.71 -2.29
CA ASN A 26 3.46 -10.81 -0.86
C ASN A 26 4.74 -11.07 -0.05
N MET A 27 5.65 -11.94 -0.54
CA MET A 27 6.92 -12.18 0.15
C MET A 27 7.80 -10.92 0.19
N ILE A 28 7.82 -10.13 -0.88
CA ILE A 28 8.58 -8.87 -0.92
C ILE A 28 7.95 -7.85 0.03
N HIS A 29 6.61 -7.75 0.06
CA HIS A 29 5.86 -6.91 0.99
C HIS A 29 6.20 -7.25 2.45
N GLU A 30 6.02 -8.51 2.84
CA GLU A 30 6.36 -8.97 4.19
C GLU A 30 7.86 -8.83 4.49
N GLY A 31 8.70 -8.94 3.44
CA GLY A 31 10.12 -8.62 3.51
C GLY A 31 10.39 -7.18 3.91
N GLY A 32 9.60 -6.22 3.44
CA GLY A 32 9.67 -4.82 3.86
C GLY A 32 9.44 -4.63 5.35
N HIS A 33 8.40 -5.28 5.90
CA HIS A 33 8.17 -5.31 7.35
C HIS A 33 9.32 -5.97 8.10
N ALA A 34 9.86 -7.07 7.58
CA ALA A 34 11.00 -7.75 8.19
C ALA A 34 12.25 -6.87 8.23
N PHE A 35 12.53 -6.12 7.15
CA PHE A 35 13.63 -5.14 7.15
C PHE A 35 13.39 -4.00 8.14
N HIS A 36 12.15 -3.57 8.34
CA HIS A 36 11.82 -2.57 9.36
C HIS A 36 12.18 -3.09 10.76
N VAL A 37 11.88 -4.34 11.07
CA VAL A 37 12.28 -4.97 12.34
C VAL A 37 13.80 -4.98 12.50
N PHE A 38 14.55 -5.32 11.45
CA PHE A 38 16.02 -5.31 11.51
C PHE A 38 16.60 -3.90 11.69
N GLU A 39 16.11 -2.92 10.94
CA GLU A 39 16.64 -1.55 11.02
C GLU A 39 16.32 -0.88 12.36
N SER A 40 15.17 -1.17 12.98
CA SER A 40 14.80 -0.66 14.30
C SER A 40 15.32 -1.49 15.48
N ALA A 41 16.01 -2.61 15.22
CA ALA A 41 16.43 -3.57 16.27
C ALA A 41 17.34 -2.97 17.36
N GLU A 42 18.11 -1.93 17.05
CA GLU A 42 19.00 -1.27 18.01
C GLU A 42 18.25 -0.38 19.02
N LEU A 43 16.98 -0.08 18.78
CA LEU A 43 16.17 0.69 19.72
C LEU A 43 15.90 -0.13 20.99
N PRO A 44 16.19 0.44 22.19
CA PRO A 44 16.24 -0.34 23.43
C PRO A 44 14.88 -0.87 23.90
N PHE A 45 13.82 -0.08 23.68
CA PHE A 45 12.48 -0.42 24.18
C PHE A 45 11.57 -0.89 23.05
N SER A 46 10.72 -1.89 23.30
CA SER A 46 9.76 -2.42 22.32
C SER A 46 8.80 -1.33 21.83
N SER A 47 8.34 -0.45 22.72
CA SER A 47 7.48 0.67 22.37
C SER A 47 8.13 1.69 21.41
N GLN A 48 9.44 1.74 21.34
CA GLN A 48 10.16 2.57 20.38
C GLN A 48 10.27 1.90 19.00
N ARG A 49 10.13 0.57 18.92
CA ARG A 49 10.13 -0.18 17.67
C ARG A 49 8.74 -0.29 17.06
N ASP A 50 7.71 -0.03 17.85
CA ASP A 50 6.32 -0.04 17.41
C ASP A 50 6.01 1.25 16.65
N VAL A 51 5.83 1.15 15.35
CA VAL A 51 5.52 2.27 14.45
C VAL A 51 4.06 2.20 14.04
N GLY A 52 3.45 3.38 13.81
CA GLY A 52 2.10 3.45 13.26
C GLY A 52 1.99 2.77 11.91
N MET A 53 0.82 2.20 11.63
CA MET A 53 0.58 1.41 10.40
C MET A 53 0.78 2.25 9.14
N GLU A 54 0.54 3.56 9.21
CA GLU A 54 0.73 4.52 8.10
C GLU A 54 2.18 4.57 7.60
N PHE A 55 3.15 4.20 8.45
CA PHE A 55 4.55 4.11 8.05
C PHE A 55 5.06 2.67 7.96
N ALA A 56 4.47 1.74 8.70
CA ALA A 56 4.75 0.32 8.55
C ALA A 56 4.47 -0.14 7.10
N GLU A 57 3.36 0.34 6.53
CA GLU A 57 3.01 0.05 5.14
C GLU A 57 3.87 0.82 4.11
N VAL A 58 4.45 1.96 4.47
CA VAL A 58 5.49 2.59 3.64
C VAL A 58 6.70 1.67 3.51
N ALA A 59 7.09 1.00 4.59
CA ALA A 59 8.21 0.06 4.57
C ALA A 59 7.95 -1.11 3.61
N SER A 60 6.79 -1.75 3.68
CA SER A 60 6.42 -2.88 2.84
C SER A 60 6.22 -2.49 1.38
N MET A 61 5.42 -1.47 1.11
CA MET A 61 5.09 -1.03 -0.26
C MET A 61 6.29 -0.41 -0.99
N ALA A 62 7.15 0.32 -0.27
CA ALA A 62 8.40 0.81 -0.87
C ALA A 62 9.33 -0.36 -1.23
N MET A 63 9.40 -1.42 -0.42
CA MET A 63 10.19 -2.60 -0.73
C MET A 63 9.72 -3.28 -2.01
N GLU A 64 8.41 -3.40 -2.24
CA GLU A 64 7.85 -3.96 -3.47
C GLU A 64 8.37 -3.24 -4.71
N LEU A 65 8.33 -1.91 -4.69
CA LEU A 65 8.79 -1.07 -5.79
C LEU A 65 10.32 -1.06 -5.93
N LEU A 66 11.05 -0.98 -4.83
CA LEU A 66 12.52 -0.98 -4.81
C LEU A 66 13.10 -2.33 -5.23
N ALA A 67 12.41 -3.44 -4.95
CA ALA A 67 12.85 -4.78 -5.33
C ALA A 67 12.53 -5.12 -6.79
N SER A 68 11.64 -4.39 -7.45
CA SER A 68 11.15 -4.71 -8.79
C SER A 68 12.24 -4.94 -9.86
N PRO A 69 13.41 -4.25 -9.86
CA PRO A 69 14.50 -4.53 -10.81
C PRO A 69 15.19 -5.88 -10.62
N TYR A 70 15.01 -6.52 -9.45
CA TYR A 70 15.63 -7.80 -9.11
C TYR A 70 14.75 -9.02 -9.40
N LEU A 71 13.61 -8.82 -10.07
CA LEU A 71 12.72 -9.93 -10.46
C LEU A 71 13.33 -10.80 -11.57
N THR A 72 14.22 -10.25 -12.40
CA THR A 72 14.83 -10.97 -13.53
C THR A 72 15.90 -11.96 -13.08
N VAL A 73 16.06 -13.06 -13.84
CA VAL A 73 17.10 -14.09 -13.61
C VAL A 73 18.50 -13.47 -13.58
N ASP A 74 18.79 -12.53 -14.47
CA ASP A 74 20.09 -11.86 -14.56
C ASP A 74 20.41 -11.03 -13.32
N ASN A 75 19.40 -10.60 -12.57
CA ASN A 75 19.54 -9.85 -11.33
C ASN A 75 19.28 -10.71 -10.07
N GLY A 76 19.25 -12.04 -10.22
CA GLY A 76 19.07 -12.99 -9.11
C GLY A 76 17.62 -13.37 -8.80
N GLY A 77 16.68 -12.93 -9.62
CA GLY A 77 15.26 -13.28 -9.53
C GLY A 77 14.88 -14.55 -10.30
N PHE A 78 13.60 -14.67 -10.69
CA PHE A 78 13.03 -15.89 -11.26
C PHE A 78 12.40 -15.68 -12.64
N TYR A 79 12.28 -14.43 -13.11
CA TYR A 79 11.54 -14.07 -14.31
C TYR A 79 12.48 -13.79 -15.48
N THR A 80 12.00 -14.11 -16.69
CA THR A 80 12.56 -13.53 -17.92
C THR A 80 12.29 -12.01 -17.94
N ASP A 81 13.00 -11.26 -18.80
CA ASP A 81 12.75 -9.82 -18.94
C ASP A 81 11.29 -9.51 -19.26
N LYS A 82 10.70 -10.30 -20.18
CA LYS A 82 9.28 -10.13 -20.56
C LYS A 82 8.32 -10.37 -19.39
N GLU A 83 8.56 -11.40 -18.60
CA GLU A 83 7.74 -11.72 -17.43
C GLU A 83 7.93 -10.67 -16.34
N SER A 84 9.14 -10.16 -16.15
CA SER A 84 9.43 -9.08 -15.21
C SER A 84 8.75 -7.78 -15.62
N SER A 85 8.80 -7.38 -16.91
CA SER A 85 8.08 -6.21 -17.40
C SER A 85 6.58 -6.33 -17.15
N ARG A 86 5.98 -7.47 -17.50
CA ARG A 86 4.56 -7.74 -17.26
C ARG A 86 4.21 -7.66 -15.75
N ALA A 87 5.01 -8.28 -14.90
CA ALA A 87 4.80 -8.27 -13.45
C ALA A 87 4.85 -6.86 -12.86
N ARG A 88 5.79 -6.04 -13.34
CA ARG A 88 5.94 -4.64 -12.92
C ARG A 88 4.77 -3.78 -13.39
N ILE A 89 4.34 -3.94 -14.65
CA ILE A 89 3.15 -3.25 -15.18
C ILE A 89 1.93 -3.61 -14.34
N GLU A 90 1.66 -4.91 -14.13
CA GLU A 90 0.51 -5.37 -13.33
C GLU A 90 0.54 -4.79 -11.91
N HIS A 91 1.71 -4.69 -11.29
CA HIS A 91 1.86 -4.08 -9.97
C HIS A 91 1.51 -2.58 -10.00
N LEU A 92 2.03 -1.82 -10.96
CA LEU A 92 1.77 -0.39 -11.10
C LEU A 92 0.29 -0.11 -11.41
N GLU A 93 -0.34 -0.92 -12.27
CA GLU A 93 -1.78 -0.84 -12.54
C GLU A 93 -2.61 -1.11 -11.27
N LYS A 94 -2.24 -2.09 -10.46
CA LYS A 94 -2.91 -2.37 -9.18
C LYS A 94 -2.82 -1.19 -8.21
N ILE A 95 -1.69 -0.49 -8.18
CA ILE A 95 -1.52 0.72 -7.36
C ILE A 95 -2.51 1.81 -7.79
N ILE A 96 -2.62 2.09 -9.09
CA ILE A 96 -3.58 3.09 -9.60
C ILE A 96 -5.03 2.70 -9.29
N MET A 97 -5.38 1.43 -9.46
CA MET A 97 -6.74 0.94 -9.22
C MET A 97 -7.10 0.88 -7.73
N PHE A 98 -6.10 0.87 -6.87
CA PHE A 98 -6.32 0.80 -5.42
C PHE A 98 -6.90 2.10 -4.84
N TRP A 99 -6.41 3.27 -5.24
CA TRP A 99 -6.85 4.55 -4.66
C TRP A 99 -8.35 4.83 -4.80
N PRO A 100 -8.97 4.66 -5.99
CA PRO A 100 -10.43 4.81 -6.11
C PRO A 100 -11.20 3.85 -5.20
N TYR A 101 -10.74 2.60 -5.09
CA TYR A 101 -11.37 1.61 -4.21
C TYR A 101 -11.20 1.97 -2.72
N MET A 102 -10.02 2.41 -2.33
CA MET A 102 -9.77 2.91 -0.97
C MET A 102 -10.71 4.09 -0.64
N ALA A 103 -10.92 5.01 -1.60
CA ALA A 103 -11.83 6.13 -1.42
C ALA A 103 -13.29 5.68 -1.21
N VAL A 104 -13.74 4.62 -1.90
CA VAL A 104 -15.07 4.02 -1.64
C VAL A 104 -15.17 3.51 -0.20
N VAL A 105 -14.18 2.73 0.23
CA VAL A 105 -14.16 2.13 1.58
C VAL A 105 -14.16 3.21 2.66
N ASP A 106 -13.30 4.21 2.53
CA ASP A 106 -13.15 5.27 3.52
C ASP A 106 -14.39 6.17 3.58
N ALA A 107 -14.90 6.62 2.43
CA ALA A 107 -16.11 7.43 2.35
C ALA A 107 -17.34 6.69 2.92
N PHE A 108 -17.46 5.39 2.68
CA PHE A 108 -18.52 4.58 3.25
C PHE A 108 -18.46 4.54 4.78
N GLN A 109 -17.28 4.38 5.37
CA GLN A 109 -17.11 4.43 6.81
C GLN A 109 -17.51 5.81 7.36
N HIS A 110 -17.04 6.89 6.75
CA HIS A 110 -17.45 8.26 7.13
C HIS A 110 -18.96 8.43 7.07
N TRP A 111 -19.61 7.96 6.00
CA TRP A 111 -21.05 8.02 5.89
C TRP A 111 -21.75 7.22 7.01
N ALA A 112 -21.33 5.98 7.25
CA ALA A 112 -21.97 5.13 8.26
C ALA A 112 -21.84 5.71 9.67
N TYR A 113 -20.70 6.25 10.05
CA TYR A 113 -20.48 6.85 11.37
C TYR A 113 -21.13 8.22 11.56
N THR A 114 -21.36 8.97 10.48
CA THR A 114 -22.09 10.24 10.53
C THR A 114 -23.61 10.08 10.36
N ASN A 115 -24.09 8.91 9.92
CA ASN A 115 -25.50 8.59 9.74
C ASN A 115 -25.88 7.26 10.43
N PRO A 116 -25.62 7.09 11.75
CA PRO A 116 -25.75 5.80 12.40
C PRO A 116 -27.17 5.21 12.30
N ASP A 117 -28.21 6.03 12.40
CA ASP A 117 -29.60 5.56 12.30
C ASP A 117 -29.93 5.01 10.89
N LYS A 118 -29.35 5.57 9.84
CA LYS A 118 -29.52 5.06 8.47
C LYS A 118 -28.72 3.78 8.25
N ALA A 119 -27.50 3.72 8.80
CA ALA A 119 -26.59 2.58 8.66
C ALA A 119 -27.06 1.33 9.40
N LEU A 120 -28.07 1.43 10.28
CA LEU A 120 -28.73 0.26 10.88
C LEU A 120 -29.56 -0.54 9.87
N ASN A 121 -29.95 0.05 8.73
CA ASN A 121 -30.66 -0.65 7.68
C ASN A 121 -29.68 -1.05 6.56
N PRO A 122 -29.50 -2.37 6.29
CA PRO A 122 -28.62 -2.86 5.24
C PRO A 122 -28.92 -2.29 3.84
N ASP A 123 -30.21 -2.09 3.50
CA ASP A 123 -30.59 -1.56 2.19
C ASP A 123 -30.03 -0.13 1.96
N ASN A 124 -29.94 0.67 3.03
CA ASN A 124 -29.32 1.98 2.96
C ASN A 124 -27.79 1.87 2.77
N CYS A 125 -27.18 0.88 3.41
CA CYS A 125 -25.74 0.61 3.24
C CYS A 125 -25.43 0.18 1.79
N ASP A 126 -26.24 -0.72 1.23
CA ASP A 126 -26.11 -1.20 -0.15
C ASP A 126 -26.26 -0.03 -1.15
N SER A 127 -27.23 0.84 -0.92
CA SER A 127 -27.45 2.03 -1.75
C SER A 127 -26.28 2.99 -1.68
N GLU A 128 -25.83 3.35 -0.48
CA GLU A 128 -24.71 4.29 -0.31
C GLU A 128 -23.40 3.73 -0.88
N TRP A 129 -23.12 2.45 -0.63
CA TRP A 129 -21.94 1.82 -1.21
C TRP A 129 -21.96 1.84 -2.73
N SER A 130 -23.12 1.55 -3.34
CA SER A 130 -23.30 1.62 -4.79
C SER A 130 -23.09 3.03 -5.35
N ASP A 131 -23.57 4.06 -4.65
CA ASP A 131 -23.41 5.46 -5.07
C ASP A 131 -21.95 5.90 -4.96
N LEU A 132 -21.25 5.50 -3.90
CA LEU A 132 -19.82 5.73 -3.73
C LEU A 132 -19.00 4.97 -4.78
N TRP A 133 -19.37 3.73 -5.10
CA TRP A 133 -18.75 2.96 -6.18
C TRP A 133 -18.85 3.70 -7.50
N LYS A 134 -20.04 4.14 -7.88
CA LYS A 134 -20.28 4.91 -9.12
C LYS A 134 -19.44 6.18 -9.16
N ARG A 135 -19.29 6.84 -8.02
CA ARG A 135 -18.54 8.09 -7.90
C ARG A 135 -17.04 7.91 -8.12
N PHE A 136 -16.43 6.84 -7.56
CA PHE A 136 -14.97 6.69 -7.51
C PHE A 136 -14.43 5.65 -8.49
N GLN A 137 -15.24 4.66 -8.92
CA GLN A 137 -14.79 3.52 -9.73
C GLN A 137 -14.97 3.72 -11.25
N MET A 138 -14.81 4.96 -11.71
CA MET A 138 -14.79 5.28 -13.15
C MET A 138 -16.00 4.74 -13.93
N SER A 139 -17.19 4.76 -13.34
CA SER A 139 -18.42 4.21 -13.95
C SER A 139 -18.83 4.90 -15.26
N GLU A 140 -18.25 6.04 -15.59
CA GLU A 140 -18.41 6.70 -16.89
C GLU A 140 -17.61 6.01 -18.01
N HIS A 141 -16.60 5.20 -17.65
CA HIS A 141 -15.68 4.55 -18.58
C HIS A 141 -15.76 3.02 -18.53
N ILE A 142 -16.25 2.47 -17.43
CA ILE A 142 -16.36 1.01 -17.22
C ILE A 142 -17.82 0.63 -17.18
N ASP A 143 -18.21 -0.31 -18.03
CA ASP A 143 -19.55 -0.87 -18.04
C ASP A 143 -19.70 -1.90 -16.92
N TYR A 144 -20.53 -1.56 -15.93
CA TYR A 144 -20.87 -2.41 -14.80
C TYR A 144 -22.27 -3.03 -14.93
N SER A 145 -22.86 -3.05 -16.14
CA SER A 145 -24.16 -3.65 -16.38
C SER A 145 -24.21 -5.08 -15.86
N ASP A 146 -25.33 -5.46 -15.27
CA ASP A 146 -25.55 -6.78 -14.66
C ASP A 146 -24.68 -7.11 -13.42
N CYS A 147 -23.98 -6.12 -12.85
CA CYS A 147 -23.16 -6.28 -11.65
C CYS A 147 -23.75 -5.60 -10.40
N ASP A 148 -24.96 -5.05 -10.47
CA ASP A 148 -25.54 -4.23 -9.39
C ASP A 148 -25.58 -4.94 -8.04
N ASP A 149 -26.00 -6.21 -7.99
CA ASP A 149 -26.08 -7.00 -6.76
C ASP A 149 -24.68 -7.25 -6.14
N ILE A 150 -23.66 -7.46 -6.99
CA ILE A 150 -22.28 -7.70 -6.54
C ILE A 150 -21.67 -6.41 -6.02
N ILE A 151 -21.91 -5.30 -6.72
CA ILE A 151 -21.42 -3.99 -6.32
C ILE A 151 -22.05 -3.57 -5.00
N SER A 152 -23.38 -3.58 -4.90
CA SER A 152 -24.10 -3.08 -3.71
C SER A 152 -23.70 -3.78 -2.42
N THR A 153 -23.39 -5.07 -2.49
CA THR A 153 -23.02 -5.89 -1.33
C THR A 153 -21.50 -5.97 -1.09
N GLY A 154 -20.70 -5.23 -1.86
CA GLY A 154 -19.23 -5.29 -1.79
C GLY A 154 -18.65 -4.94 -0.41
N TRP A 155 -19.32 -4.11 0.37
CA TRP A 155 -18.93 -3.76 1.74
C TRP A 155 -18.96 -4.96 2.71
N HIS A 156 -19.81 -5.98 2.45
CA HIS A 156 -19.92 -7.17 3.29
C HIS A 156 -18.57 -7.94 3.41
N ASN A 157 -17.77 -7.94 2.35
CA ASN A 157 -16.51 -8.68 2.29
C ASN A 157 -15.31 -7.88 2.81
N LYS A 158 -15.48 -6.58 3.13
CA LYS A 158 -14.39 -5.73 3.55
C LYS A 158 -14.21 -5.80 5.07
N LEU A 159 -13.39 -6.74 5.51
CA LEU A 159 -13.09 -6.98 6.93
C LEU A 159 -12.68 -5.72 7.69
N HIS A 160 -11.96 -4.83 7.05
CA HIS A 160 -11.44 -3.58 7.63
C HIS A 160 -12.56 -2.68 8.18
N ILE A 161 -13.72 -2.63 7.52
CA ILE A 161 -14.87 -1.84 7.97
C ILE A 161 -15.34 -2.26 9.37
N TYR A 162 -15.23 -3.56 9.69
CA TYR A 162 -15.74 -4.15 10.92
C TYR A 162 -14.71 -4.29 12.02
N HIS A 163 -13.47 -4.60 11.67
CA HIS A 163 -12.42 -4.95 12.63
C HIS A 163 -11.51 -3.77 12.97
N VAL A 164 -11.23 -2.92 11.99
CA VAL A 164 -10.28 -1.81 12.11
C VAL A 164 -10.82 -0.58 11.37
N PRO A 165 -11.90 0.04 11.87
CA PRO A 165 -12.52 1.20 11.23
C PRO A 165 -11.50 2.31 10.98
N PHE A 166 -11.62 2.95 9.80
CA PHE A 166 -10.75 4.03 9.33
C PHE A 166 -9.28 3.67 9.08
N TYR A 167 -8.90 2.40 9.24
CA TYR A 167 -7.55 1.94 8.93
C TYR A 167 -7.26 1.93 7.43
N TYR A 168 -8.27 1.71 6.58
CA TYR A 168 -8.05 1.42 5.16
C TYR A 168 -7.42 2.59 4.38
N VAL A 169 -7.65 3.83 4.80
CA VAL A 169 -7.04 5.03 4.22
C VAL A 169 -5.52 5.05 4.41
N GLU A 170 -5.00 4.41 5.46
CA GLU A 170 -3.56 4.37 5.76
C GLU A 170 -2.76 3.67 4.65
N TYR A 171 -3.34 2.66 4.00
CA TYR A 171 -2.72 2.04 2.82
C TYR A 171 -2.54 3.03 1.66
N GLY A 172 -3.53 3.89 1.42
CA GLY A 172 -3.44 4.91 0.38
C GLY A 172 -2.39 5.97 0.68
N MET A 173 -2.28 6.36 1.95
CA MET A 173 -1.26 7.28 2.44
C MET A 173 0.14 6.68 2.29
N ALA A 174 0.32 5.44 2.75
CA ALA A 174 1.57 4.71 2.63
C ALA A 174 1.99 4.50 1.16
N GLN A 175 1.02 4.24 0.29
CA GLN A 175 1.28 4.07 -1.15
C GLN A 175 1.85 5.36 -1.77
N LEU A 176 1.33 6.54 -1.42
CA LEU A 176 1.89 7.81 -1.88
C LEU A 176 3.30 8.05 -1.36
N GLY A 177 3.60 7.67 -0.13
CA GLY A 177 4.94 7.73 0.43
C GLY A 177 5.91 6.80 -0.31
N SER A 178 5.51 5.56 -0.53
CA SER A 178 6.33 4.54 -1.19
C SER A 178 6.65 4.89 -2.65
N ILE A 179 5.71 5.50 -3.39
CA ILE A 179 5.94 5.95 -4.76
C ILE A 179 6.95 7.11 -4.80
N GLN A 180 6.93 8.02 -3.83
CA GLN A 180 7.92 9.10 -3.74
C GLN A 180 9.33 8.53 -3.48
N ILE A 181 9.46 7.57 -2.55
CA ILE A 181 10.73 6.86 -2.28
C ILE A 181 11.23 6.15 -3.54
N TRP A 182 10.33 5.46 -4.22
CA TRP A 182 10.66 4.80 -5.48
C TRP A 182 11.09 5.78 -6.57
N GLY A 183 10.36 6.89 -6.77
CA GLY A 183 10.73 7.95 -7.71
C GLY A 183 12.11 8.56 -7.40
N ASN A 184 12.47 8.69 -6.11
CA ASN A 184 13.83 9.06 -5.71
C ASN A 184 14.85 8.00 -6.14
N SER A 185 14.50 6.72 -6.03
CA SER A 185 15.39 5.61 -6.40
C SER A 185 15.68 5.52 -7.90
N LEU A 186 14.76 5.98 -8.74
CA LEU A 186 14.97 6.07 -10.19
C LEU A 186 15.98 7.16 -10.55
N ARG A 187 16.16 8.18 -9.69
CA ARG A 187 17.13 9.28 -9.87
C ARG A 187 18.48 8.99 -9.21
N ASP A 188 18.47 8.56 -7.96
CA ASP A 188 19.65 8.16 -7.17
C ASP A 188 19.28 7.01 -6.24
N ARG A 189 19.45 5.78 -6.76
CA ARG A 189 19.13 4.56 -6.03
C ARG A 189 19.86 4.43 -4.70
N LYS A 190 21.15 4.78 -4.68
CA LYS A 190 21.97 4.61 -3.47
C LYS A 190 21.47 5.53 -2.36
N LYS A 191 21.20 6.79 -2.69
CA LYS A 191 20.69 7.75 -1.73
C LYS A 191 19.29 7.37 -1.25
N ALA A 192 18.38 7.00 -2.15
CA ALA A 192 17.01 6.62 -1.79
C ALA A 192 16.98 5.42 -0.83
N ILE A 193 17.82 4.40 -1.07
CA ILE A 193 17.93 3.27 -0.14
C ILE A 193 18.51 3.69 1.21
N GLN A 194 19.47 4.60 1.24
CA GLN A 194 20.04 5.12 2.49
C GLN A 194 18.98 5.89 3.30
N ASP A 195 18.21 6.77 2.65
CA ASP A 195 17.15 7.55 3.26
C ASP A 195 16.01 6.64 3.78
N TYR A 196 15.59 5.68 2.96
CA TYR A 196 14.59 4.67 3.35
C TYR A 196 15.02 3.90 4.61
N ARG A 197 16.24 3.37 4.65
CA ARG A 197 16.78 2.65 5.81
C ARG A 197 16.91 3.56 7.03
N ALA A 198 17.34 4.81 6.85
CA ALA A 198 17.43 5.79 7.93
C ALA A 198 16.05 6.03 8.56
N ALA A 199 15.00 6.15 7.75
CA ALA A 199 13.63 6.30 8.23
C ALA A 199 13.15 5.05 9.01
N LEU A 200 13.40 3.85 8.49
CA LEU A 200 13.06 2.60 9.18
C LEU A 200 13.73 2.49 10.56
N SER A 201 14.98 2.94 10.67
CA SER A 201 15.75 2.88 11.93
C SER A 201 15.21 3.79 13.04
N LEU A 202 14.38 4.77 12.70
CA LEU A 202 13.73 5.65 13.68
C LEU A 202 12.64 4.94 14.50
N GLY A 203 12.04 3.89 13.93
CA GLY A 203 10.91 3.18 14.56
C GLY A 203 9.78 4.13 14.93
N GLY A 204 9.20 3.97 16.11
CA GLY A 204 8.13 4.83 16.65
C GLY A 204 8.63 6.09 17.39
N ASN A 205 9.90 6.49 17.24
CA ASN A 205 10.46 7.65 17.94
C ASN A 205 10.26 8.98 17.22
N ALA A 206 9.71 8.96 16.02
CA ALA A 206 9.47 10.14 15.19
C ALA A 206 8.00 10.22 14.79
N THR A 207 7.54 11.44 14.50
CA THR A 207 6.19 11.65 13.94
C THR A 207 6.12 11.22 12.47
N LEU A 208 4.92 10.98 11.95
CA LEU A 208 4.75 10.60 10.54
C LEU A 208 5.42 11.57 9.55
N PRO A 209 5.26 12.91 9.69
CA PRO A 209 5.98 13.86 8.83
C PRO A 209 7.50 13.70 8.88
N GLU A 210 8.08 13.46 10.07
CA GLU A 210 9.52 13.26 10.24
C GLU A 210 9.99 11.95 9.64
N LEU A 211 9.20 10.88 9.75
CA LEU A 211 9.49 9.59 9.13
C LEU A 211 9.50 9.69 7.59
N TYR A 212 8.49 10.37 7.03
CA TYR A 212 8.42 10.61 5.59
C TYR A 212 9.60 11.46 5.11
N GLU A 213 9.92 12.55 5.82
CA GLU A 213 11.07 13.40 5.50
C GLU A 213 12.39 12.63 5.55
N ALA A 214 12.59 11.80 6.57
CA ALA A 214 13.77 10.94 6.68
C ALA A 214 13.89 9.95 5.51
N ALA A 215 12.76 9.45 5.00
CA ALA A 215 12.69 8.59 3.82
C ALA A 215 12.85 9.35 2.48
N GLY A 216 13.00 10.68 2.53
CA GLY A 216 13.07 11.54 1.34
C GLY A 216 11.72 11.77 0.67
N ALA A 217 10.62 11.57 1.38
CA ALA A 217 9.25 11.78 0.91
C ALA A 217 8.59 12.94 1.66
N LYS A 218 7.55 13.53 1.07
CA LYS A 218 6.72 14.56 1.69
C LYS A 218 5.45 13.91 2.23
N PHE A 219 5.13 14.15 3.49
CA PHE A 219 3.85 13.77 4.08
C PHE A 219 2.77 14.74 3.59
N SER A 220 2.22 14.46 2.41
CA SER A 220 1.20 15.28 1.76
C SER A 220 0.28 14.41 0.91
N PHE A 221 -1.00 14.80 0.87
CA PHE A 221 -2.10 14.11 0.16
C PHE A 221 -2.88 15.10 -0.70
N ASP A 222 -2.23 16.19 -1.09
CA ASP A 222 -2.78 17.19 -2.00
C ASP A 222 -2.83 16.68 -3.45
N ASP A 223 -3.63 17.37 -4.26
CA ASP A 223 -3.82 17.02 -5.68
C ASP A 223 -2.50 16.97 -6.44
N GLU A 224 -1.55 17.86 -6.12
CA GLU A 224 -0.24 17.90 -6.76
C GLU A 224 0.57 16.63 -6.46
N THR A 225 0.60 16.20 -5.20
CA THR A 225 1.31 14.99 -4.77
C THR A 225 0.72 13.75 -5.44
N LEU A 226 -0.62 13.65 -5.47
CA LEU A 226 -1.32 12.53 -6.11
C LEU A 226 -1.08 12.52 -7.63
N LEU A 227 -1.18 13.68 -8.29
CA LEU A 227 -0.96 13.79 -9.73
C LEU A 227 0.49 13.44 -10.12
N ASN A 228 1.47 13.88 -9.35
CA ASN A 228 2.87 13.54 -9.56
C ASN A 228 3.12 12.03 -9.42
N ALA A 229 2.48 11.38 -8.46
CA ALA A 229 2.57 9.93 -8.30
C ALA A 229 1.92 9.18 -9.49
N ALA A 230 0.74 9.60 -9.92
CA ALA A 230 0.04 9.02 -11.07
C ALA A 230 0.85 9.18 -12.36
N ASN A 231 1.37 10.37 -12.64
CA ASN A 231 2.20 10.64 -13.83
C ASN A 231 3.48 9.78 -13.83
N LEU A 232 4.13 9.62 -12.69
CA LEU A 232 5.31 8.75 -12.58
C LEU A 232 4.97 7.29 -12.90
N ILE A 233 3.84 6.79 -12.42
CA ILE A 233 3.39 5.43 -12.70
C ILE A 233 3.09 5.26 -14.20
N GLU A 234 2.38 6.21 -14.82
CA GLU A 234 2.05 6.19 -16.24
C GLU A 234 3.31 6.18 -17.11
N GLU A 235 4.30 7.04 -16.80
CA GLU A 235 5.60 7.07 -17.47
C GLU A 235 6.29 5.69 -17.39
N GLN A 236 6.35 5.11 -16.20
CA GLN A 236 7.02 3.83 -16.01
C GLN A 236 6.29 2.65 -16.64
N ILE A 237 4.96 2.65 -16.71
CA ILE A 237 4.19 1.65 -17.47
C ILE A 237 4.51 1.78 -18.96
N SER A 238 4.58 3.00 -19.47
CA SER A 238 4.93 3.26 -20.88
C SER A 238 6.33 2.78 -21.23
N ASP A 239 7.30 2.98 -20.33
CA ASP A 239 8.70 2.55 -20.54
C ASP A 239 8.86 1.01 -20.50
N LEU A 240 7.94 0.30 -19.81
CA LEU A 240 7.96 -1.15 -19.67
C LEU A 240 7.18 -1.88 -20.77
N SER A 241 6.33 -1.18 -21.54
CA SER A 241 5.46 -1.72 -22.59
C SER A 241 6.20 -1.87 -23.92
#